data_ea47db4c644e251ffd95640dff059e0f
#
_entry.id   ea47db4c644e251ffd95640dff059e0f
#
_cell.length_a   1.000
_cell.length_b   1.000
_cell.length_c   1.000
_cell.angle_alpha   90.00
_cell.angle_beta   90.00
_cell.angle_gamma   90.00
#
_symmetry.space_group_name_H-M   'P 1'
#
loop_
_entity.id
_entity.type
_entity.pdbx_description
1 polymer ?
#
loop_
_entity_poly.entity_id
_entity_poly.type
_entity_poly.pdbx_seq_one_letter_code
_entity_poly.pdbx_strand_id
1 'polypeptide(L)'
;MAESAVLVLNNVYQAVQITSVRRAFRLFYAGRARAVAPDFRTYDFANWSDLPPGAGHERIVTPRRDIRIPRVIQLLHYDRVPRREVRFTRRNIFFRDRNRCQYCGKVFPQAELNLDHVIPLSRGGLSTWDNVVCACIPCNSRKGNRLPHASGM
;
A
#
# COMPACT_ATOMS: atom_id res chain seq x y z
N MET A 1 14.35 -2.52 -18.21
CA MET A 1 15.21 -2.13 -17.07
C MET A 1 14.30 -1.89 -15.88
N ALA A 2 14.47 -2.64 -14.78
CA ALA A 2 13.69 -2.38 -13.57
C ALA A 2 14.00 -0.96 -13.09
N GLU A 3 12.99 -0.11 -12.97
CA GLU A 3 13.17 1.21 -12.38
C GLU A 3 13.62 1.03 -10.93
N SER A 4 14.82 1.50 -10.61
CA SER A 4 15.35 1.43 -9.26
C SER A 4 14.44 2.19 -8.31
N ALA A 5 14.00 1.52 -7.27
CA ALA A 5 13.10 2.06 -6.25
C ALA A 5 13.90 2.49 -5.01
N VAL A 6 13.48 3.60 -4.40
CA VAL A 6 14.08 4.16 -3.19
C VAL A 6 13.06 4.15 -2.06
N LEU A 7 13.42 3.56 -0.93
CA LEU A 7 12.60 3.58 0.28
C LEU A 7 12.67 4.95 0.94
N VAL A 8 11.53 5.51 1.29
CA VAL A 8 11.41 6.80 1.99
C VAL A 8 10.99 6.54 3.42
N LEU A 9 11.77 7.01 4.37
CA LEU A 9 11.48 6.98 5.79
C LEU A 9 11.05 8.37 6.28
N ASN A 10 10.26 8.42 7.35
CA ASN A 10 10.02 9.65 8.08
C ASN A 10 11.21 9.99 9.02
N ASN A 11 11.09 11.08 9.78
CA ASN A 11 12.14 11.53 10.71
C ASN A 11 12.38 10.56 11.89
N VAL A 12 11.43 9.65 12.17
CA VAL A 12 11.55 8.60 13.19
C VAL A 12 11.80 7.21 12.58
N TYR A 13 12.38 7.15 11.39
CA TYR A 13 12.80 5.93 10.68
C TYR A 13 11.66 4.96 10.31
N GLN A 14 10.43 5.41 10.28
CA GLN A 14 9.32 4.57 9.81
C GLN A 14 9.14 4.68 8.29
N ALA A 15 8.84 3.56 7.65
CA ALA A 15 8.62 3.51 6.22
C ALA A 15 7.35 4.28 5.80
N VAL A 16 7.51 5.29 4.95
CA VAL A 16 6.42 6.12 4.42
C VAL A 16 5.94 5.57 3.09
N GLN A 17 6.85 5.41 2.13
CA GLN A 17 6.54 4.99 0.77
C GLN A 17 7.79 4.51 0.03
N ILE A 18 7.57 3.90 -1.13
CA ILE A 18 8.60 3.64 -2.12
C ILE A 18 8.45 4.69 -3.22
N THR A 19 9.56 5.23 -3.72
CA THR A 19 9.55 6.28 -4.74
C THR A 19 10.60 6.01 -5.84
N SER A 20 10.47 6.70 -6.98
CA SER A 20 11.47 6.63 -8.03
C SER A 20 12.76 7.37 -7.64
N VAL A 21 13.87 6.96 -8.24
CA VAL A 21 15.18 7.59 -8.06
C VAL A 21 15.11 9.10 -8.35
N ARG A 22 14.45 9.50 -9.42
CA ARG A 22 14.28 10.91 -9.78
C ARG A 22 13.62 11.75 -8.68
N ARG A 23 12.54 11.22 -8.08
CA ARG A 23 11.85 11.92 -6.99
C ARG A 23 12.66 11.93 -5.71
N ALA A 24 13.35 10.84 -5.39
CA ALA A 24 14.25 10.74 -4.25
C ALA A 24 15.37 11.79 -4.35
N PHE A 25 16.05 11.90 -5.51
CA PHE A 25 17.09 12.88 -5.72
C PHE A 25 16.59 14.33 -5.63
N ARG A 26 15.38 14.64 -6.09
CA ARG A 26 14.80 15.99 -5.93
C ARG A 26 14.64 16.37 -4.45
N LEU A 27 14.17 15.45 -3.62
CA LEU A 27 14.04 15.68 -2.16
C LEU A 27 15.41 15.81 -1.50
N PHE A 28 16.34 14.96 -1.89
CA PHE A 28 17.69 14.88 -1.38
C PHE A 28 18.52 16.12 -1.73
N TYR A 29 18.54 16.51 -2.99
CA TYR A 29 19.22 17.73 -3.45
C TYR A 29 18.63 19.01 -2.85
N ALA A 30 17.31 19.05 -2.65
CA ALA A 30 16.64 20.19 -2.02
C ALA A 30 16.85 20.26 -0.49
N GLY A 31 17.68 19.40 0.11
CA GLY A 31 17.93 19.38 1.55
C GLY A 31 16.71 18.96 2.40
N ARG A 32 15.69 18.35 1.77
CA ARG A 32 14.47 17.87 2.47
C ARG A 32 14.59 16.44 2.96
N ALA A 33 15.62 15.72 2.51
CA ALA A 33 15.91 14.36 2.89
C ALA A 33 17.42 14.14 3.07
N ARG A 34 17.79 13.10 3.81
CA ARG A 34 19.15 12.58 3.91
C ARG A 34 19.20 11.16 3.36
N ALA A 35 20.31 10.77 2.75
CA ALA A 35 20.56 9.37 2.41
C ALA A 35 20.89 8.58 3.68
N VAL A 36 20.37 7.36 3.78
CA VAL A 36 20.69 6.45 4.88
C VAL A 36 21.55 5.33 4.33
N ALA A 37 22.75 5.17 4.87
CA ALA A 37 23.66 4.09 4.52
C ALA A 37 23.32 2.80 5.29
N PRO A 38 23.87 1.64 4.89
CA PRO A 38 23.61 0.36 5.56
C PRO A 38 24.03 0.32 7.04
N ASP A 39 24.97 1.17 7.45
CA ASP A 39 25.42 1.36 8.82
C ASP A 39 24.56 2.38 9.61
N PHE A 40 23.40 2.76 9.04
CA PHE A 40 22.46 3.75 9.57
C PHE A 40 22.99 5.19 9.69
N ARG A 41 24.18 5.48 9.18
CA ARG A 41 24.65 6.84 9.07
C ARG A 41 23.84 7.59 8.04
N THR A 42 23.59 8.86 8.31
CA THR A 42 22.84 9.74 7.41
C THR A 42 23.77 10.77 6.77
N TYR A 43 23.56 11.00 5.48
CA TYR A 43 24.37 11.91 4.67
C TYR A 43 23.46 12.92 4.00
N ASP A 44 23.87 14.18 3.97
CA ASP A 44 23.34 15.17 3.04
C ASP A 44 23.81 14.91 1.61
N PHE A 45 23.30 15.67 0.66
CA PHE A 45 23.64 15.46 -0.75
C PHE A 45 25.13 15.67 -1.03
N ALA A 46 25.75 16.69 -0.44
CA ALA A 46 27.16 17.00 -0.68
C ALA A 46 28.06 15.84 -0.22
N ASN A 47 27.93 15.46 1.03
CA ASN A 47 28.70 14.37 1.62
C ASN A 47 28.44 13.01 0.95
N TRP A 48 27.20 12.74 0.53
CA TRP A 48 26.86 11.51 -0.18
C TRP A 48 27.47 11.45 -1.57
N SER A 49 27.48 12.59 -2.28
CA SER A 49 28.04 12.67 -3.64
C SER A 49 29.55 12.55 -3.69
N ASP A 50 30.23 12.73 -2.55
CA ASP A 50 31.68 12.54 -2.41
C ASP A 50 32.06 11.10 -2.08
N LEU A 51 31.09 10.26 -1.70
CA LEU A 51 31.34 8.84 -1.46
C LEU A 51 31.60 8.11 -2.79
N PRO A 52 32.69 7.34 -2.90
CA PRO A 52 32.92 6.55 -4.09
C PRO A 52 31.84 5.48 -4.26
N PRO A 53 31.32 5.28 -5.47
CA PRO A 53 30.40 4.17 -5.72
C PRO A 53 31.15 2.85 -5.58
N GLY A 54 30.78 2.07 -4.56
CA GLY A 54 31.35 0.73 -4.36
C GLY A 54 30.88 -0.26 -5.43
N ALA A 55 31.58 -1.40 -5.57
CA ALA A 55 31.20 -2.46 -6.48
C ALA A 55 29.74 -2.93 -6.21
N GLY A 56 28.92 -3.01 -7.27
CA GLY A 56 27.54 -3.45 -7.19
C GLY A 56 26.52 -2.37 -6.83
N HIS A 57 26.93 -1.12 -6.59
CA HIS A 57 25.98 -0.03 -6.38
C HIS A 57 25.50 0.57 -7.71
N GLU A 58 24.20 0.76 -7.80
CA GLU A 58 23.60 1.54 -8.88
C GLU A 58 24.03 3.01 -8.77
N ARG A 59 24.32 3.65 -9.92
CA ARG A 59 24.87 4.98 -9.98
C ARG A 59 24.26 5.80 -11.09
N ILE A 60 24.25 7.10 -10.91
CA ILE A 60 23.99 8.08 -11.96
C ILE A 60 25.34 8.58 -12.45
N VAL A 61 25.58 8.36 -13.74
CA VAL A 61 26.79 8.86 -14.42
C VAL A 61 26.60 10.35 -14.71
N THR A 62 27.51 11.19 -14.25
CA THR A 62 27.53 12.63 -14.55
C THR A 62 28.89 13.02 -15.15
N PRO A 63 28.98 14.16 -15.85
CA PRO A 63 30.24 14.59 -16.46
C PRO A 63 31.42 14.82 -15.49
N ARG A 64 31.10 15.05 -14.21
CA ARG A 64 32.14 15.32 -13.19
C ARG A 64 32.44 14.11 -12.31
N ARG A 65 31.45 13.30 -12.00
CA ARG A 65 31.58 12.13 -11.12
C ARG A 65 30.35 11.24 -11.21
N ASP A 66 30.52 9.99 -10.83
CA ASP A 66 29.42 9.06 -10.65
C ASP A 66 28.80 9.25 -9.25
N ILE A 67 27.48 9.37 -9.19
CA ILE A 67 26.77 9.53 -7.92
C ILE A 67 26.03 8.24 -7.62
N ARG A 68 26.33 7.63 -6.50
CA ARG A 68 25.66 6.45 -5.98
C ARG A 68 24.17 6.73 -5.72
N ILE A 69 23.28 5.84 -6.18
CA ILE A 69 21.85 5.94 -5.90
C ILE A 69 21.60 5.45 -4.47
N PRO A 70 21.04 6.29 -3.57
CA PRO A 70 20.66 5.82 -2.23
C PRO A 70 19.48 4.86 -2.31
N ARG A 71 19.54 3.73 -1.62
CA ARG A 71 18.44 2.77 -1.51
C ARG A 71 17.38 3.25 -0.52
N VAL A 72 17.79 4.05 0.44
CA VAL A 72 16.94 4.57 1.51
C VAL A 72 17.22 6.07 1.70
N ILE A 73 16.16 6.87 1.78
CA ILE A 73 16.24 8.27 2.20
C ILE A 73 15.33 8.53 3.40
N GLN A 74 15.76 9.41 4.29
CA GLN A 74 14.99 9.87 5.45
C GLN A 74 14.53 11.32 5.22
N LEU A 75 13.25 11.58 5.39
CA LEU A 75 12.67 12.93 5.36
C LEU A 75 12.97 13.66 6.67
N LEU A 76 13.42 14.92 6.60
CA LEU A 76 13.82 15.67 7.78
C LEU A 76 12.63 16.26 8.56
N HIS A 77 11.59 16.69 7.86
CA HIS A 77 10.46 17.43 8.44
C HIS A 77 9.12 16.70 8.29
N TYR A 78 9.15 15.38 8.19
CA TYR A 78 7.95 14.57 8.05
C TYR A 78 7.88 13.52 9.16
N ASP A 79 7.00 13.76 10.11
CA ASP A 79 6.77 12.93 11.30
C ASP A 79 5.54 12.01 11.18
N ARG A 80 4.72 12.23 10.14
CA ARG A 80 3.48 11.46 9.98
C ARG A 80 3.77 10.03 9.58
N VAL A 81 3.11 9.11 10.27
CA VAL A 81 3.00 7.71 9.84
C VAL A 81 1.83 7.64 8.88
N PRO A 82 2.02 7.20 7.62
CA PRO A 82 0.89 6.97 6.73
C PRO A 82 0.00 5.90 7.36
N ARG A 83 -1.20 6.27 7.78
CA ARG A 83 -2.21 5.28 8.15
C ARG A 83 -2.54 4.51 6.88
N ARG A 84 -2.06 3.29 6.78
CA ARG A 84 -2.39 2.35 5.71
C ARG A 84 -3.73 1.70 6.03
N GLU A 85 -4.79 2.50 6.04
CA GLU A 85 -6.13 1.94 6.12
C GLU A 85 -6.45 1.23 4.81
N VAL A 86 -6.88 -0.01 4.92
CA VAL A 86 -7.35 -0.76 3.77
C VAL A 86 -8.67 -0.13 3.34
N ARG A 87 -8.69 0.44 2.13
CA ARG A 87 -9.88 1.11 1.61
C ARG A 87 -11.04 0.12 1.48
N PHE A 88 -12.23 0.55 1.91
CA PHE A 88 -13.45 -0.20 1.70
C PHE A 88 -13.81 -0.21 0.21
N THR A 89 -13.48 -1.29 -0.48
CA THR A 89 -13.72 -1.48 -1.91
C THR A 89 -14.19 -2.90 -2.18
N ARG A 90 -14.95 -3.10 -3.27
CA ARG A 90 -15.39 -4.42 -3.75
C ARG A 90 -14.21 -5.41 -3.84
N ARG A 91 -13.08 -4.99 -4.43
CA ARG A 91 -11.88 -5.82 -4.57
C ARG A 91 -11.34 -6.28 -3.22
N ASN A 92 -11.28 -5.38 -2.24
CA ASN A 92 -10.73 -5.68 -0.93
C ASN A 92 -11.67 -6.57 -0.10
N ILE A 93 -13.00 -6.45 -0.28
CA ILE A 93 -13.97 -7.36 0.33
C ILE A 93 -13.83 -8.75 -0.26
N PHE A 94 -13.74 -8.89 -1.59
CA PHE A 94 -13.50 -10.18 -2.23
C PHE A 94 -12.18 -10.81 -1.79
N PHE A 95 -11.13 -10.01 -1.63
CA PHE A 95 -9.84 -10.48 -1.12
C PHE A 95 -9.94 -10.95 0.35
N ARG A 96 -10.61 -10.18 1.24
CA ARG A 96 -10.85 -10.55 2.64
C ARG A 96 -11.59 -11.90 2.73
N ASP A 97 -12.64 -12.05 1.92
CA ASP A 97 -13.51 -13.24 1.92
C ASP A 97 -12.97 -14.36 1.02
N ARG A 98 -11.80 -14.19 0.38
CA ARG A 98 -11.12 -15.18 -0.49
C ARG A 98 -12.04 -15.69 -1.62
N ASN A 99 -12.83 -14.81 -2.22
CA ASN A 99 -13.85 -15.16 -3.23
C ASN A 99 -14.81 -16.26 -2.75
N ARG A 100 -15.06 -16.37 -1.46
CA ARG A 100 -15.95 -17.35 -0.82
C ARG A 100 -17.27 -16.70 -0.44
N CYS A 101 -18.37 -17.28 -0.86
CA CYS A 101 -19.70 -16.86 -0.39
C CYS A 101 -19.81 -17.07 1.12
N GLN A 102 -20.10 -16.00 1.87
CA GLN A 102 -20.19 -16.07 3.33
C GLN A 102 -21.47 -16.75 3.82
N TYR A 103 -22.42 -17.07 2.92
CA TYR A 103 -23.64 -17.78 3.24
C TYR A 103 -23.55 -19.29 3.02
N CYS A 104 -23.09 -19.74 1.85
CA CYS A 104 -22.99 -21.17 1.53
C CYS A 104 -21.57 -21.74 1.67
N GLY A 105 -20.57 -20.92 1.93
CA GLY A 105 -19.19 -21.34 2.14
C GLY A 105 -18.45 -21.81 0.88
N LYS A 106 -19.06 -21.78 -0.31
CA LYS A 106 -18.42 -22.20 -1.56
C LYS A 106 -17.60 -21.06 -2.18
N VAL A 107 -16.51 -21.41 -2.88
CA VAL A 107 -15.67 -20.47 -3.64
C VAL A 107 -16.22 -20.36 -5.06
N PHE A 108 -16.23 -19.13 -5.59
CA PHE A 108 -16.74 -18.84 -6.93
C PHE A 108 -15.80 -17.89 -7.70
N PRO A 109 -15.83 -17.89 -9.04
CA PRO A 109 -15.24 -16.82 -9.84
C PRO A 109 -15.87 -15.48 -9.49
N GLN A 110 -15.12 -14.39 -9.61
CA GLN A 110 -15.62 -13.04 -9.26
C GLN A 110 -16.87 -12.60 -10.06
N ALA A 111 -17.04 -13.14 -11.27
CA ALA A 111 -18.21 -12.88 -12.11
C ALA A 111 -19.53 -13.42 -11.51
N GLU A 112 -19.46 -14.45 -10.66
CA GLU A 112 -20.59 -15.07 -9.98
C GLU A 112 -20.82 -14.57 -8.55
N LEU A 113 -20.03 -13.56 -8.15
CA LEU A 113 -20.04 -12.99 -6.81
C LEU A 113 -20.58 -11.56 -6.82
N ASN A 114 -21.36 -11.26 -5.79
CA ASN A 114 -21.83 -9.92 -5.45
C ASN A 114 -21.39 -9.54 -4.04
N LEU A 115 -21.54 -8.24 -3.73
CA LEU A 115 -21.49 -7.75 -2.35
C LEU A 115 -22.92 -7.70 -1.81
N ASP A 116 -23.09 -8.18 -0.59
CA ASP A 116 -24.36 -8.14 0.10
C ASP A 116 -24.22 -7.46 1.47
N HIS A 117 -25.22 -6.69 1.87
CA HIS A 117 -25.33 -6.13 3.20
C HIS A 117 -26.02 -7.15 4.11
N VAL A 118 -25.33 -7.68 5.11
CA VAL A 118 -25.88 -8.64 6.08
C VAL A 118 -27.14 -8.07 6.71
N ILE A 119 -27.06 -6.86 7.25
CA ILE A 119 -28.22 -6.03 7.60
C ILE A 119 -28.55 -5.15 6.38
N PRO A 120 -29.68 -5.33 5.72
CA PRO A 120 -30.05 -4.58 4.56
C PRO A 120 -30.05 -3.05 4.79
N LEU A 121 -29.69 -2.26 3.77
CA LEU A 121 -29.72 -0.80 3.85
C LEU A 121 -31.09 -0.26 4.26
N SER A 122 -32.18 -0.85 3.74
CA SER A 122 -33.57 -0.52 4.12
C SER A 122 -33.92 -0.79 5.57
N ARG A 123 -33.08 -1.54 6.28
CA ARG A 123 -33.22 -1.83 7.72
C ARG A 123 -32.16 -1.13 8.57
N GLY A 124 -31.55 -0.06 8.04
CA GLY A 124 -30.53 0.71 8.74
C GLY A 124 -29.10 0.14 8.67
N GLY A 125 -28.86 -0.88 7.85
CA GLY A 125 -27.51 -1.40 7.63
C GLY A 125 -26.61 -0.36 6.97
N LEU A 126 -25.32 -0.35 7.33
CA LEU A 126 -24.32 0.58 6.79
C LEU A 126 -23.33 -0.16 5.89
N SER A 127 -22.73 0.56 4.94
CA SER A 127 -21.64 0.03 4.12
C SER A 127 -20.31 0.07 4.88
N THR A 128 -20.13 -0.90 5.76
CA THR A 128 -18.96 -1.05 6.63
C THR A 128 -18.31 -2.42 6.45
N TRP A 129 -17.07 -2.56 6.92
CA TRP A 129 -16.35 -3.83 6.88
C TRP A 129 -17.08 -4.97 7.60
N ASP A 130 -17.85 -4.66 8.64
CA ASP A 130 -18.57 -5.63 9.46
C ASP A 130 -19.92 -6.02 8.86
N ASN A 131 -20.49 -5.19 7.99
CA ASN A 131 -21.82 -5.40 7.45
C ASN A 131 -21.85 -5.79 5.96
N VAL A 132 -20.75 -5.67 5.21
CA VAL A 132 -20.73 -6.07 3.80
C VAL A 132 -19.88 -7.30 3.61
N VAL A 133 -20.45 -8.29 2.93
CA VAL A 133 -19.83 -9.61 2.69
C VAL A 133 -19.89 -10.01 1.22
N CYS A 134 -18.99 -10.93 0.86
CA CYS A 134 -19.00 -11.60 -0.43
C CYS A 134 -20.11 -12.67 -0.43
N ALA A 135 -21.01 -12.61 -1.41
CA ALA A 135 -22.09 -13.59 -1.59
C ALA A 135 -22.17 -14.06 -3.04
N CYS A 136 -22.46 -15.32 -3.29
CA CYS A 136 -22.80 -15.78 -4.62
C CYS A 136 -24.17 -15.25 -5.04
N ILE A 137 -24.37 -15.07 -6.34
CA ILE A 137 -25.62 -14.52 -6.90
C ILE A 137 -26.86 -15.30 -6.39
N PRO A 138 -26.88 -16.66 -6.36
CA PRO A 138 -28.05 -17.39 -5.85
C PRO A 138 -28.34 -17.13 -4.35
N CYS A 139 -27.30 -17.09 -3.50
CA CYS A 139 -27.50 -16.81 -2.07
C CYS A 139 -27.95 -15.38 -1.84
N ASN A 140 -27.35 -14.41 -2.54
CA ASN A 140 -27.74 -13.00 -2.45
C ASN A 140 -29.21 -12.81 -2.86
N SER A 141 -29.64 -13.40 -3.98
CA SER A 141 -31.03 -13.35 -4.45
C SER A 141 -31.99 -14.01 -3.46
N ARG A 142 -31.62 -15.18 -2.92
CA ARG A 142 -32.45 -15.89 -1.92
C ARG A 142 -32.59 -15.09 -0.62
N LYS A 143 -31.53 -14.43 -0.15
CA LYS A 143 -31.57 -13.57 1.04
C LYS A 143 -32.46 -12.34 0.78
N GLY A 144 -32.27 -11.66 -0.34
CA GLY A 144 -32.99 -10.44 -0.69
C GLY A 144 -32.87 -9.41 0.43
N ASN A 145 -33.97 -8.75 0.73
CA ASN A 145 -34.03 -7.69 1.75
C ASN A 145 -34.37 -8.21 3.15
N ARG A 146 -33.90 -9.42 3.47
CA ARG A 146 -34.13 -10.07 4.77
C ARG A 146 -32.83 -10.23 5.54
N LEU A 147 -32.92 -10.38 6.85
CA LEU A 147 -31.78 -10.81 7.67
C LEU A 147 -31.43 -12.27 7.38
N PRO A 148 -30.19 -12.72 7.55
CA PRO A 148 -29.75 -14.07 7.24
C PRO A 148 -30.64 -15.15 7.90
N HIS A 149 -30.91 -15.04 9.20
CA HIS A 149 -31.76 -16.00 9.94
C HIS A 149 -33.21 -16.05 9.39
N ALA A 150 -33.73 -14.93 8.91
CA ALA A 150 -35.08 -14.87 8.31
C ALA A 150 -35.14 -15.43 6.89
N SER A 151 -34.00 -15.74 6.28
CA SER A 151 -33.87 -16.34 4.96
C SER A 151 -33.35 -17.78 4.99
N GLY A 152 -33.19 -18.35 6.19
CA GLY A 152 -32.67 -19.69 6.38
C GLY A 152 -31.17 -19.82 6.05
N MET A 153 -30.39 -18.81 6.39
CA MET A 153 -28.94 -18.74 6.18
C MET A 153 -28.19 -18.59 7.48
#